data_00692e72a5f746d6b5e490c5caa18da3
#
_entry.id   00692e72a5f746d6b5e490c5caa18da3
#
_cell.length_a   1.000
_cell.length_b   1.000
_cell.length_c   1.000
_cell.angle_alpha   90.00
_cell.angle_beta   90.00
_cell.angle_gamma   90.00
#
_symmetry.space_group_name_H-M   'P 1'
#
loop_
_entity.id
_entity.type
_entity.pdbx_description
1 polymer ?
#
loop_
_entity_poly.entity_id
_entity_poly.type
_entity_poly.pdbx_seq_one_letter_code
_entity_poly.pdbx_strand_id
1 'polypeptide(L)'
;HWAPSAGNLQSVEYIIVKDRETKERLAEAAFGQGHVSEAPVNIVVCCNFSKVAHYGGRGEELYSLHESGACIQNLMLTAHSLGLGTCWVGAFSEAKAREVLGVPENVRTVGIITLGYPNENPRSSRKNLKGIVFRGKYGQNKISQ
;
A
#
# COMPACT_ATOMS: atom_id res chain seq x y z
N HIS A 1 8.49 -2.34 8.70
CA HIS A 1 8.14 -1.37 9.78
C HIS A 1 9.23 -0.33 10.04
N TRP A 2 10.38 -0.43 9.35
CA TRP A 2 11.46 0.57 9.39
C TRP A 2 11.24 1.75 8.43
N ALA A 3 10.07 1.86 7.81
CA ALA A 3 9.74 3.03 7.02
C ALA A 3 9.70 4.29 7.90
N PRO A 4 10.09 5.46 7.39
CA PRO A 4 10.00 6.71 8.15
C PRO A 4 8.55 7.08 8.39
N SER A 5 8.25 7.68 9.54
CA SER A 5 6.93 8.20 9.89
C SER A 5 7.02 9.61 10.45
N ALA A 6 5.97 10.39 10.30
CA ALA A 6 5.90 11.73 10.87
C ALA A 6 6.05 11.69 12.39
N GLY A 7 7.03 12.44 12.93
CA GLY A 7 7.34 12.42 14.37
C GLY A 7 7.66 11.04 14.94
N ASN A 8 8.02 10.07 14.12
CA ASN A 8 8.23 8.66 14.51
C ASN A 8 7.01 8.01 15.19
N LEU A 9 5.78 8.42 14.79
CA LEU A 9 4.53 7.97 15.42
C LEU A 9 4.07 6.59 14.98
N GLN A 10 4.60 6.07 13.88
CA GLN A 10 4.39 4.69 13.43
C GLN A 10 2.89 4.34 13.37
N SER A 11 2.15 5.09 12.53
CA SER A 11 0.70 5.00 12.43
C SER A 11 0.21 3.79 11.65
N VAL A 12 1.08 3.11 10.91
CA VAL A 12 0.71 1.96 10.07
C VAL A 12 0.53 0.70 10.90
N GLU A 13 -0.53 -0.03 10.59
CA GLU A 13 -0.91 -1.32 11.17
C GLU A 13 -1.21 -2.31 10.04
N TYR A 14 -1.10 -3.61 10.31
CA TYR A 14 -1.24 -4.65 9.28
C TYR A 14 -2.21 -5.72 9.72
N ILE A 15 -3.08 -6.17 8.79
CA ILE A 15 -3.94 -7.33 8.98
C ILE A 15 -3.50 -8.42 7.99
N ILE A 16 -3.12 -9.58 8.51
CA ILE A 16 -2.73 -10.74 7.71
C ILE A 16 -3.95 -11.61 7.48
N VAL A 17 -4.37 -11.76 6.23
CA VAL A 17 -5.54 -12.55 5.84
C VAL A 17 -5.09 -13.79 5.05
N LYS A 18 -5.42 -14.97 5.58
CA LYS A 18 -5.11 -16.27 4.97
C LYS A 18 -6.36 -17.11 4.71
N ASP A 19 -7.41 -16.92 5.53
CA ASP A 19 -8.61 -17.71 5.39
C ASP A 19 -9.34 -17.40 4.07
N ARG A 20 -9.94 -18.43 3.49
CA ARG A 20 -10.51 -18.39 2.16
C ARG A 20 -11.72 -17.45 2.09
N GLU A 21 -12.63 -17.56 3.03
CA GLU A 21 -13.88 -16.80 3.02
C GLU A 21 -13.61 -15.28 3.10
N THR A 22 -12.74 -14.86 4.01
CA THR A 22 -12.34 -13.46 4.13
C THR A 22 -11.66 -12.94 2.86
N LYS A 23 -10.80 -13.76 2.21
CA LYS A 23 -10.17 -13.39 0.94
C LYS A 23 -11.18 -13.23 -0.20
N GLU A 24 -12.18 -14.10 -0.29
CA GLU A 24 -13.26 -14.02 -1.28
C GLU A 24 -14.07 -12.71 -1.07
N ARG A 25 -14.45 -12.39 0.15
CA ARG A 25 -15.13 -11.14 0.49
C ARG A 25 -14.28 -9.90 0.24
N LEU A 26 -12.96 -9.96 0.48
CA LEU A 26 -12.03 -8.90 0.12
C LEU A 26 -11.91 -8.72 -1.40
N ALA A 27 -11.91 -9.80 -2.17
CA ALA A 27 -11.93 -9.72 -3.63
C ALA A 27 -13.22 -9.05 -4.16
N GLU A 28 -14.37 -9.32 -3.55
CA GLU A 28 -15.61 -8.59 -3.85
C GLU A 28 -15.51 -7.10 -3.49
N ALA A 29 -14.93 -6.77 -2.32
CA ALA A 29 -14.65 -5.40 -1.94
C ALA A 29 -13.68 -4.71 -2.93
N ALA A 30 -12.78 -5.48 -3.54
CA ALA A 30 -11.83 -5.04 -4.57
C ALA A 30 -12.40 -5.15 -5.99
N PHE A 31 -13.72 -5.02 -6.16
CA PHE A 31 -14.40 -5.01 -7.46
C PHE A 31 -14.19 -6.27 -8.31
N GLY A 32 -14.07 -7.43 -7.66
CA GLY A 32 -13.93 -8.71 -8.33
C GLY A 32 -12.50 -9.01 -8.82
N GLN A 33 -11.48 -8.37 -8.27
CA GLN A 33 -10.08 -8.67 -8.61
C GLN A 33 -9.68 -10.05 -8.09
N GLY A 34 -9.71 -11.08 -8.96
CA GLY A 34 -9.56 -12.50 -8.63
C GLY A 34 -8.26 -12.82 -7.88
N HIS A 35 -7.16 -12.17 -8.24
CA HIS A 35 -5.86 -12.38 -7.58
C HIS A 35 -5.89 -12.08 -6.06
N VAL A 36 -6.88 -11.32 -5.55
CA VAL A 36 -7.07 -11.10 -4.12
C VAL A 36 -7.57 -12.38 -3.43
N SER A 37 -8.49 -13.12 -4.03
CA SER A 37 -8.96 -14.40 -3.48
C SER A 37 -7.99 -15.56 -3.72
N GLU A 38 -7.25 -15.51 -4.84
CA GLU A 38 -6.33 -16.58 -5.26
C GLU A 38 -5.01 -16.57 -4.48
N ALA A 39 -4.50 -15.39 -4.11
CA ALA A 39 -3.24 -15.27 -3.41
C ALA A 39 -3.26 -16.06 -2.09
N PRO A 40 -2.16 -16.77 -1.74
CA PRO A 40 -2.06 -17.49 -0.48
C PRO A 40 -2.27 -16.60 0.74
N VAL A 41 -1.78 -15.34 0.67
CA VAL A 41 -1.85 -14.36 1.75
C VAL A 41 -2.19 -12.99 1.18
N ASN A 42 -3.07 -12.26 1.88
CA ASN A 42 -3.22 -10.82 1.71
C ASN A 42 -2.72 -10.10 2.97
N ILE A 43 -1.98 -9.01 2.78
CA ILE A 43 -1.58 -8.10 3.84
C ILE A 43 -2.36 -6.81 3.62
N VAL A 44 -3.34 -6.55 4.49
CA VAL A 44 -4.10 -5.30 4.43
C VAL A 44 -3.38 -4.26 5.28
N VAL A 45 -3.04 -3.15 4.66
CA VAL A 45 -2.31 -2.04 5.29
C VAL A 45 -3.30 -1.00 5.75
N CYS A 46 -3.21 -0.63 7.01
CA CYS A 46 -4.11 0.30 7.67
C CYS A 46 -3.33 1.48 8.27
N CYS A 47 -3.97 2.66 8.33
CA CYS A 47 -3.48 3.84 9.03
C CYS A 47 -4.35 4.11 10.24
N ASN A 48 -3.77 4.10 11.44
CA ASN A 48 -4.45 4.47 12.68
C ASN A 48 -4.33 5.97 12.90
N PHE A 49 -5.41 6.70 12.64
CA PHE A 49 -5.44 8.15 12.70
C PHE A 49 -5.27 8.71 14.12
N SER A 50 -5.63 7.95 15.15
CA SER A 50 -5.41 8.37 16.53
C SER A 50 -3.93 8.65 16.84
N LYS A 51 -3.02 7.94 16.18
CA LYS A 51 -1.57 8.11 16.38
C LYS A 51 -1.03 9.43 15.78
N VAL A 52 -1.71 9.99 14.78
CA VAL A 52 -1.29 11.22 14.07
C VAL A 52 -2.23 12.41 14.34
N ALA A 53 -3.19 12.24 15.26
CA ALA A 53 -4.25 13.23 15.54
C ALA A 53 -3.72 14.64 15.87
N HIS A 54 -2.55 14.76 16.54
CA HIS A 54 -1.97 16.06 16.88
C HIS A 54 -1.51 16.87 15.66
N TYR A 55 -1.36 16.24 14.48
CA TYR A 55 -1.10 16.94 13.22
C TYR A 55 -2.38 17.35 12.49
N GLY A 56 -3.59 17.08 13.08
CA GLY A 56 -4.88 17.36 12.46
C GLY A 56 -5.02 16.73 11.09
N GLY A 57 -5.76 17.35 10.18
CA GLY A 57 -6.02 16.81 8.84
C GLY A 57 -4.75 16.44 8.04
N ARG A 58 -3.63 17.17 8.24
CA ARG A 58 -2.37 16.77 7.58
C ARG A 58 -1.83 15.44 8.07
N GLY A 59 -2.08 15.06 9.32
CA GLY A 59 -1.73 13.75 9.84
C GLY A 59 -2.48 12.66 9.11
N GLU A 60 -3.79 12.82 8.96
CA GLU A 60 -4.69 11.83 8.38
C GLU A 60 -4.60 11.76 6.84
N GLU A 61 -4.64 12.92 6.17
CA GLU A 61 -4.74 12.99 4.71
C GLU A 61 -3.40 12.90 3.98
N LEU A 62 -2.29 13.18 4.66
CA LEU A 62 -0.99 13.26 4.01
C LEU A 62 0.06 12.38 4.70
N TYR A 63 0.34 12.59 5.99
CA TYR A 63 1.50 11.96 6.63
C TYR A 63 1.32 10.45 6.80
N SER A 64 0.14 10.01 7.22
CA SER A 64 -0.17 8.58 7.34
C SER A 64 -0.14 7.86 5.97
N LEU A 65 -0.58 8.54 4.90
CA LEU A 65 -0.54 7.99 3.55
C LEU A 65 0.90 7.91 3.00
N HIS A 66 1.75 8.90 3.27
CA HIS A 66 3.18 8.83 2.92
C HIS A 66 3.87 7.69 3.64
N GLU A 67 3.63 7.53 4.94
CA GLU A 67 4.16 6.44 5.75
C GLU A 67 3.71 5.08 5.20
N SER A 68 2.40 4.91 4.94
CA SER A 68 1.87 3.65 4.41
C SER A 68 2.46 3.30 3.06
N GLY A 69 2.62 4.29 2.16
CA GLY A 69 3.28 4.08 0.87
C GLY A 69 4.72 3.61 1.01
N ALA A 70 5.48 4.19 1.95
CA ALA A 70 6.86 3.78 2.26
C ALA A 70 6.90 2.36 2.85
N CYS A 71 6.00 2.04 3.80
CA CYS A 71 5.87 0.71 4.37
C CYS A 71 5.54 -0.35 3.32
N ILE A 72 4.56 -0.07 2.45
CA ILE A 72 4.16 -0.98 1.38
C ILE A 72 5.33 -1.22 0.42
N GLN A 73 6.03 -0.16 0.01
CA GLN A 73 7.18 -0.31 -0.90
C GLN A 73 8.30 -1.15 -0.26
N ASN A 74 8.62 -0.94 1.01
CA ASN A 74 9.59 -1.76 1.73
C ASN A 74 9.15 -3.25 1.79
N LEU A 75 7.87 -3.49 2.06
CA LEU A 75 7.28 -4.83 2.06
C LEU A 75 7.45 -5.51 0.69
N MET A 76 7.07 -4.81 -0.39
CA MET A 76 7.15 -5.35 -1.75
C MET A 76 8.59 -5.64 -2.18
N LEU A 77 9.53 -4.76 -1.85
CA LEU A 77 10.97 -4.97 -2.13
C LEU A 77 11.51 -6.16 -1.34
N THR A 78 11.14 -6.30 -0.08
CA THR A 78 11.53 -7.42 0.77
C THR A 78 10.95 -8.73 0.24
N ALA A 79 9.67 -8.76 -0.12
CA ALA A 79 9.04 -9.93 -0.73
C ALA A 79 9.76 -10.35 -2.02
N HIS A 80 10.06 -9.40 -2.90
CA HIS A 80 10.82 -9.65 -4.12
C HIS A 80 12.22 -10.23 -3.85
N SER A 81 12.93 -9.73 -2.86
CA SER A 81 14.26 -10.24 -2.48
C SER A 81 14.20 -11.68 -1.95
N LEU A 82 13.06 -12.11 -1.45
CA LEU A 82 12.79 -13.48 -1.00
C LEU A 82 12.19 -14.39 -2.10
N GLY A 83 12.14 -13.92 -3.34
CA GLY A 83 11.57 -14.68 -4.47
C GLY A 83 10.05 -14.72 -4.49
N LEU A 84 9.37 -13.86 -3.74
CA LEU A 84 7.91 -13.76 -3.70
C LEU A 84 7.40 -12.68 -4.65
N GLY A 85 6.20 -12.90 -5.19
CA GLY A 85 5.45 -11.95 -5.98
C GLY A 85 4.44 -11.18 -5.12
N THR A 86 4.21 -9.92 -5.47
CA THR A 86 3.23 -9.05 -4.81
C THR A 86 2.46 -8.22 -5.83
N CYS A 87 1.20 -7.91 -5.51
CA CYS A 87 0.45 -6.89 -6.22
C CYS A 87 -0.18 -5.92 -5.21
N TRP A 88 0.02 -4.62 -5.44
CA TRP A 88 -0.61 -3.57 -4.64
C TRP A 88 -1.98 -3.23 -5.22
N VAL A 89 -3.04 -3.63 -4.52
CA VAL A 89 -4.41 -3.30 -4.84
C VAL A 89 -4.80 -2.02 -4.09
N GLY A 90 -4.97 -0.94 -4.85
CA GLY A 90 -5.46 0.36 -4.35
C GLY A 90 -6.90 0.64 -4.73
N ALA A 91 -7.46 -0.11 -5.70
CA ALA A 91 -8.84 0.05 -6.15
C ALA A 91 -9.74 -0.95 -5.42
N PHE A 92 -10.36 -0.51 -4.33
CA PHE A 92 -11.35 -1.27 -3.57
C PHE A 92 -12.30 -0.35 -2.80
N SER A 93 -13.43 -0.87 -2.35
CA SER A 93 -14.35 -0.19 -1.44
C SER A 93 -13.80 -0.25 -0.01
N GLU A 94 -13.29 0.87 0.50
CA GLU A 94 -12.79 0.95 1.89
C GLU A 94 -13.87 0.59 2.90
N ALA A 95 -15.14 0.98 2.65
CA ALA A 95 -16.26 0.65 3.53
C ALA A 95 -16.52 -0.86 3.62
N LYS A 96 -16.53 -1.56 2.46
CA LYS A 96 -16.69 -3.02 2.44
C LYS A 96 -15.49 -3.74 3.06
N ALA A 97 -14.28 -3.31 2.77
CA ALA A 97 -13.07 -3.90 3.36
C ALA A 97 -13.05 -3.72 4.89
N ARG A 98 -13.48 -2.55 5.38
CA ARG A 98 -13.66 -2.27 6.81
C ARG A 98 -14.65 -3.23 7.45
N GLU A 99 -15.83 -3.42 6.84
CA GLU A 99 -16.86 -4.34 7.33
C GLU A 99 -16.34 -5.78 7.40
N VAL A 100 -15.69 -6.25 6.31
CA VAL A 100 -15.13 -7.61 6.22
C VAL A 100 -14.10 -7.88 7.32
N LEU A 101 -13.28 -6.88 7.63
CA LEU A 101 -12.14 -7.01 8.54
C LEU A 101 -12.42 -6.51 9.97
N GLY A 102 -13.58 -5.93 10.24
CA GLY A 102 -13.90 -5.36 11.55
C GLY A 102 -13.03 -4.14 11.90
N VAL A 103 -12.59 -3.35 10.92
CA VAL A 103 -11.71 -2.20 11.14
C VAL A 103 -12.50 -1.03 11.75
N PRO A 104 -12.06 -0.42 12.88
CA PRO A 104 -12.76 0.67 13.52
C PRO A 104 -12.69 1.98 12.70
N GLU A 105 -13.57 2.95 13.02
CA GLU A 105 -13.73 4.19 12.25
C GLU A 105 -12.47 5.07 12.21
N ASN A 106 -11.70 5.08 13.29
CA ASN A 106 -10.46 5.84 13.39
C ASN A 106 -9.26 5.17 12.70
N VAL A 107 -9.49 4.05 12.02
CA VAL A 107 -8.48 3.32 11.24
C VAL A 107 -8.94 3.20 9.79
N ARG A 108 -8.07 3.61 8.87
CA ARG A 108 -8.33 3.58 7.43
C ARG A 108 -7.58 2.44 6.76
N THR A 109 -8.27 1.62 5.97
CA THR A 109 -7.63 0.66 5.07
C THR A 109 -7.10 1.40 3.84
N VAL A 110 -5.79 1.30 3.56
CA VAL A 110 -5.13 2.09 2.49
C VAL A 110 -4.59 1.24 1.35
N GLY A 111 -4.51 -0.06 1.52
CA GLY A 111 -4.06 -0.97 0.47
C GLY A 111 -4.20 -2.42 0.86
N ILE A 112 -4.40 -3.28 -0.14
CA ILE A 112 -4.36 -4.73 0.01
C ILE A 112 -3.16 -5.21 -0.79
N ILE A 113 -2.22 -5.89 -0.17
CA ILE A 113 -1.04 -6.45 -0.81
C ILE A 113 -1.22 -7.95 -0.92
N THR A 114 -1.43 -8.44 -2.14
CA THR A 114 -1.44 -9.88 -2.39
C THR A 114 -0.01 -10.41 -2.37
N LEU A 115 0.21 -11.59 -1.78
CA LEU A 115 1.54 -12.16 -1.60
C LEU A 115 1.50 -13.67 -1.90
N GLY A 116 2.42 -14.14 -2.73
CA GLY A 116 2.57 -15.54 -3.07
C GLY A 116 3.81 -15.80 -3.93
N TYR A 117 3.99 -17.04 -4.36
CA TYR A 117 5.00 -17.32 -5.37
C TYR A 117 4.54 -16.81 -6.74
N PRO A 118 5.40 -16.09 -7.50
CA PRO A 118 5.01 -15.52 -8.79
C PRO A 118 4.80 -16.63 -9.82
N ASN A 119 3.70 -16.52 -10.58
CA ASN A 119 3.41 -17.39 -11.72
C ASN A 119 3.43 -16.61 -13.05
N GLU A 120 3.93 -15.40 -13.04
CA GLU A 120 4.07 -14.54 -14.21
C GLU A 120 5.33 -13.68 -14.09
N ASN A 121 5.81 -13.15 -15.21
CA ASN A 121 6.95 -12.25 -15.25
C ASN A 121 6.59 -11.02 -16.11
N PRO A 122 5.77 -10.10 -15.59
CA PRO A 122 5.28 -8.95 -16.34
C PRO A 122 6.43 -7.99 -16.66
N ARG A 123 6.44 -7.49 -17.90
CA ARG A 123 7.37 -6.44 -18.31
C ARG A 123 6.68 -5.09 -18.20
N SER A 124 7.22 -4.20 -17.37
CA SER A 124 6.74 -2.83 -17.24
C SER A 124 7.79 -1.84 -17.74
N SER A 125 7.32 -0.75 -18.36
CA SER A 125 8.18 0.37 -18.77
C SER A 125 8.18 1.46 -17.69
N ARG A 126 9.18 2.31 -17.74
CA ARG A 126 9.29 3.52 -16.91
C ARG A 126 9.60 4.71 -17.80
N LYS A 127 9.14 5.90 -17.38
CA LYS A 127 9.51 7.15 -18.03
C LYS A 127 11.01 7.40 -17.87
N ASN A 128 11.62 7.98 -18.93
CA ASN A 128 13.03 8.37 -18.86
C ASN A 128 13.20 9.46 -17.78
N LEU A 129 14.27 9.35 -16.99
CA LEU A 129 14.60 10.31 -15.93
C LEU A 129 14.73 11.74 -16.45
N LYS A 130 15.24 11.93 -17.68
CA LYS A 130 15.33 13.25 -18.35
C LYS A 130 14.00 14.00 -18.40
N GLY A 131 12.87 13.28 -18.44
CA GLY A 131 11.53 13.87 -18.49
C GLY A 131 10.95 14.28 -17.14
N ILE A 132 11.51 13.80 -16.03
CA ILE A 132 10.95 13.91 -14.69
C ILE A 132 11.89 14.47 -13.64
N VAL A 133 13.16 14.75 -13.99
CA VAL A 133 14.13 15.33 -13.06
C VAL A 133 14.55 16.72 -13.54
N PHE A 134 14.47 17.69 -12.64
CA PHE A 134 14.84 19.09 -12.87
C PHE A 134 15.90 19.52 -11.87
N ARG A 135 16.74 20.49 -12.24
CA ARG A 135 17.76 21.07 -11.37
C ARG A 135 17.35 22.47 -10.91
N GLY A 136 17.30 22.66 -9.61
CA GLY A 136 17.03 23.96 -8.99
C GLY A 136 15.55 24.32 -8.99
N LYS A 137 14.92 24.54 -10.13
CA LYS A 137 13.51 24.95 -10.24
C LYS A 137 12.73 23.97 -11.11
N TYR A 138 11.46 23.76 -10.76
CA TYR A 138 10.55 22.91 -11.53
C TYR A 138 10.43 23.38 -12.98
N GLY A 139 10.49 22.45 -13.91
CA GLY A 139 10.38 22.74 -15.35
C GLY A 139 11.66 23.25 -16.01
N GLN A 140 12.70 23.57 -15.23
CA GLN A 140 13.97 24.11 -15.75
C GLN A 140 15.11 23.11 -15.63
N ASN A 141 16.15 23.30 -16.47
CA ASN A 141 17.41 22.56 -16.38
C ASN A 141 17.22 21.03 -16.26
N LYS A 142 16.46 20.43 -17.18
CA LYS A 142 16.34 18.97 -17.25
C LYS A 142 17.73 18.35 -17.29
N ILE A 143 17.94 17.26 -16.56
CA ILE A 143 19.21 16.54 -16.61
C ILE A 143 19.42 15.99 -18.02
N SER A 144 20.53 16.36 -18.64
CA SER A 144 21.12 15.65 -19.79
C SER A 144 22.03 14.56 -19.26
N GLN A 145 21.99 13.40 -19.85
CA GLN A 145 23.04 12.41 -19.58
C GLN A 145 24.36 12.90 -20.12
#